data_2df3db9c299b6adec520f928c476cb8e
#
_entry.id   2df3db9c299b6adec520f928c476cb8e
#
_cell.length_a   1.000
_cell.length_b   1.000
_cell.length_c   1.000
_cell.angle_alpha   90.00
_cell.angle_beta   90.00
_cell.angle_gamma   90.00
#
_symmetry.space_group_name_H-M   'P 1'
#
loop_
_entity.id
_entity.type
_entity.pdbx_description
1 polymer ?
#
loop_
_entity_poly.entity_id
_entity_poly.type
_entity_poly.pdbx_seq_one_letter_code
_entity_poly.pdbx_strand_id
1 'polypeptide(L)'
;MMSEARAAAAAALAAELENEPETDADDAPKDATQLAAERRERAARASRECPYLDTVNRSLLDFDFEKCCGVSLSPHNVYACLVCGKYFQGRGPSTHAYTHALEATHHVFMNLDTGRVYCLPDMYEVVDASLDDIRHVLNPKFTQGQIAEVDDRRLWSAGLDGTDYLTGAVGLNNLKATDYVNVVLQSVMRVGPVRDFFLAQRELGGGGGAVGGASSSSLTTSPLARRFGELTRKIWNSRNFKGQVSPHEFMQAVLAASNRRFAIDKQSDPVEFLSWLLNTLNADLSGKKRGGASVVSRCFQGELEVTNAGLAYQDDPPVRMPFFMLSLDLPAAPLFQDAMEKNTIPQVPLFQILRKFDGETEHEVLRPEPRRKRYKLARLPKYLIVHHKRFTKNNFFVEKNPTIVTFPVKNLQLSDHVPVPKLPDGRDVPCKYNLVANVTHEGKPESGAYRAAVWHKADGNWYDTEDLTVKEVLPQQVVLTETYLQIYELDKDAKPGEPPAPKEDVDMFS
;
A
#
# COMPACT_ATOMS: atom_id res chain seq x y z
N MET A 1 38.78 -15.11 -36.23
CA MET A 1 38.34 -14.72 -34.85
C MET A 1 37.71 -13.33 -34.74
N MET A 2 38.27 -12.24 -35.26
CA MET A 2 37.60 -10.91 -35.18
C MET A 2 36.46 -10.72 -36.21
N SER A 3 36.43 -11.44 -37.30
CA SER A 3 35.36 -11.38 -38.31
C SER A 3 34.13 -12.16 -37.92
N GLU A 4 34.29 -13.28 -37.18
CA GLU A 4 33.18 -14.11 -36.71
C GLU A 4 32.43 -13.48 -35.55
N ALA A 5 33.15 -12.78 -34.63
CA ALA A 5 32.53 -12.02 -33.55
C ALA A 5 31.72 -10.82 -34.08
N ARG A 6 32.12 -10.19 -35.20
CA ARG A 6 31.34 -9.14 -35.85
C ARG A 6 30.12 -9.67 -36.58
N ALA A 7 30.23 -10.85 -37.20
CA ALA A 7 29.09 -11.50 -37.85
C ALA A 7 28.05 -11.97 -36.81
N ALA A 8 28.48 -12.51 -35.67
CA ALA A 8 27.60 -12.90 -34.58
C ALA A 8 26.89 -11.68 -33.94
N ALA A 9 27.61 -10.55 -33.76
CA ALA A 9 27.01 -9.32 -33.26
C ALA A 9 26.01 -8.69 -34.25
N ALA A 10 26.30 -8.76 -35.54
CA ALA A 10 25.36 -8.31 -36.59
C ALA A 10 24.12 -9.19 -36.70
N ALA A 11 24.25 -10.50 -36.51
CA ALA A 11 23.14 -11.43 -36.47
C ALA A 11 22.27 -11.24 -35.20
N ALA A 12 22.89 -10.94 -34.05
CA ALA A 12 22.17 -10.60 -32.84
C ALA A 12 21.41 -9.28 -32.98
N LEU A 13 22.01 -8.26 -33.61
CA LEU A 13 21.35 -6.98 -33.88
C LEU A 13 20.22 -7.10 -34.91
N ALA A 14 20.36 -7.97 -35.91
CA ALA A 14 19.29 -8.25 -36.86
C ALA A 14 18.12 -9.02 -36.22
N ALA A 15 18.40 -9.95 -35.30
CA ALA A 15 17.38 -10.60 -34.49
C ALA A 15 16.68 -9.67 -33.50
N GLU A 16 17.37 -8.64 -32.99
CA GLU A 16 16.75 -7.58 -32.18
C GLU A 16 15.84 -6.65 -32.99
N LEU A 17 16.20 -6.37 -34.26
CA LEU A 17 15.40 -5.54 -35.18
C LEU A 17 14.16 -6.31 -35.74
N GLU A 18 14.21 -7.64 -35.85
CA GLU A 18 13.03 -8.45 -36.19
C GLU A 18 12.07 -8.67 -35.00
N ASN A 19 12.51 -8.37 -33.77
CA ASN A 19 11.70 -8.39 -32.55
C ASN A 19 11.25 -6.98 -32.10
N GLU A 20 11.28 -5.97 -32.98
CA GLU A 20 10.56 -4.73 -32.69
C GLU A 20 9.11 -5.10 -32.35
N PRO A 21 8.53 -4.57 -31.26
CA PRO A 21 7.13 -4.80 -30.97
C PRO A 21 6.36 -4.38 -32.21
N GLU A 22 5.50 -5.26 -32.73
CA GLU A 22 4.38 -4.81 -33.54
C GLU A 22 3.65 -3.79 -32.66
N THR A 23 4.09 -2.55 -32.67
CA THR A 23 3.27 -1.41 -32.31
C THR A 23 2.10 -1.54 -33.26
N ASP A 24 0.93 -1.91 -32.69
CA ASP A 24 -0.33 -1.73 -33.39
C ASP A 24 -0.32 -0.26 -33.84
N ALA A 25 0.06 -0.04 -35.11
CA ALA A 25 0.20 1.26 -35.75
C ALA A 25 -1.19 1.82 -36.07
N ASP A 26 -2.11 1.80 -35.09
CA ASP A 26 -3.47 2.26 -35.21
C ASP A 26 -4.00 2.92 -33.94
N ASP A 27 -3.28 3.93 -33.45
CA ASP A 27 -3.76 4.79 -32.34
C ASP A 27 -4.44 6.08 -32.85
N ALA A 28 -5.07 6.03 -34.03
CA ALA A 28 -6.05 7.03 -34.43
C ALA A 28 -7.39 6.75 -33.72
N PRO A 29 -8.15 7.75 -33.29
CA PRO A 29 -9.45 7.54 -32.64
C PRO A 29 -10.40 6.83 -33.59
N LYS A 30 -10.59 5.52 -33.37
CA LYS A 30 -11.43 4.67 -34.21
C LYS A 30 -12.91 5.02 -33.97
N ASP A 31 -13.67 5.17 -35.05
CA ASP A 31 -15.11 5.38 -35.00
C ASP A 31 -15.82 4.17 -34.35
N ALA A 32 -16.92 4.40 -33.65
CA ALA A 32 -17.71 3.36 -32.98
C ALA A 32 -18.11 2.20 -33.92
N THR A 33 -18.27 2.50 -35.19
CA THR A 33 -18.57 1.53 -36.26
C THR A 33 -17.38 0.64 -36.57
N GLN A 34 -16.17 1.18 -36.57
CA GLN A 34 -14.94 0.43 -36.78
C GLN A 34 -14.65 -0.50 -35.58
N LEU A 35 -14.85 0.01 -34.35
CA LEU A 35 -14.74 -0.79 -33.15
C LEU A 35 -15.76 -1.93 -33.08
N ALA A 36 -16.99 -1.71 -33.59
CA ALA A 36 -18.00 -2.75 -33.67
C ALA A 36 -17.68 -3.79 -34.73
N ALA A 37 -17.13 -3.37 -35.89
CA ALA A 37 -16.67 -4.26 -36.96
C ALA A 37 -15.48 -5.13 -36.49
N GLU A 38 -14.48 -4.52 -35.83
CA GLU A 38 -13.35 -5.26 -35.24
C GLU A 38 -13.79 -6.26 -34.17
N ARG A 39 -14.77 -5.89 -33.32
CA ARG A 39 -15.36 -6.82 -32.34
C ARG A 39 -16.06 -8.00 -33.02
N ARG A 40 -16.80 -7.75 -34.13
CA ARG A 40 -17.45 -8.84 -34.94
C ARG A 40 -16.43 -9.73 -35.63
N GLU A 41 -15.39 -9.14 -36.21
CA GLU A 41 -14.32 -9.89 -36.89
C GLU A 41 -13.50 -10.67 -35.86
N ARG A 42 -13.22 -10.10 -34.69
CA ARG A 42 -12.57 -10.77 -33.54
C ARG A 42 -13.43 -11.93 -33.02
N ALA A 43 -14.74 -11.72 -32.86
CA ALA A 43 -15.67 -12.77 -32.46
C ALA A 43 -15.78 -13.87 -33.49
N ALA A 44 -15.72 -13.56 -34.80
CA ALA A 44 -15.70 -14.54 -35.87
C ALA A 44 -14.38 -15.35 -35.93
N ARG A 45 -13.23 -14.73 -35.64
CA ARG A 45 -11.95 -15.41 -35.50
C ARG A 45 -11.87 -16.27 -34.22
N ALA A 46 -12.58 -15.86 -33.17
CA ALA A 46 -12.64 -16.54 -31.88
C ALA A 46 -13.65 -17.70 -31.82
N SER A 47 -14.36 -17.98 -32.92
CA SER A 47 -15.42 -19.02 -32.99
C SER A 47 -14.90 -20.45 -33.00
N ARG A 48 -13.61 -20.68 -32.82
CA ARG A 48 -13.06 -22.03 -32.62
C ARG A 48 -13.06 -22.32 -31.09
N GLU A 49 -13.82 -23.34 -30.70
CA GLU A 49 -13.66 -23.94 -29.38
C GLU A 49 -12.21 -24.42 -29.24
N CYS A 50 -11.49 -23.91 -28.27
CA CYS A 50 -10.12 -24.35 -28.00
C CYS A 50 -10.17 -25.73 -27.29
N PRO A 51 -9.66 -26.80 -27.94
CA PRO A 51 -9.74 -28.14 -27.36
C PRO A 51 -8.82 -28.35 -26.14
N TYR A 52 -8.01 -27.35 -25.80
CA TYR A 52 -7.02 -27.45 -24.74
C TYR A 52 -7.41 -26.68 -23.46
N LEU A 53 -8.65 -26.19 -23.33
CA LEU A 53 -9.11 -25.44 -22.17
C LEU A 53 -9.13 -26.28 -20.87
N ASP A 54 -9.35 -27.59 -21.01
CA ASP A 54 -9.29 -28.55 -19.90
C ASP A 54 -7.88 -28.76 -19.34
N THR A 55 -6.83 -28.38 -20.08
CA THR A 55 -5.44 -28.46 -19.61
C THR A 55 -5.05 -27.27 -18.72
N VAL A 56 -5.88 -26.23 -18.61
CA VAL A 56 -5.59 -25.04 -17.80
C VAL A 56 -5.57 -25.36 -16.32
N ASN A 57 -4.43 -25.13 -15.67
CA ASN A 57 -4.23 -25.43 -14.26
C ASN A 57 -4.10 -24.16 -13.42
N ARG A 58 -5.20 -23.74 -12.82
CA ARG A 58 -5.28 -22.52 -12.01
C ARG A 58 -4.41 -22.53 -10.75
N SER A 59 -4.18 -23.71 -10.17
CA SER A 59 -3.39 -23.84 -8.93
C SER A 59 -1.89 -23.54 -9.15
N LEU A 60 -1.41 -23.60 -10.38
CA LEU A 60 -0.03 -23.26 -10.75
C LEU A 60 0.12 -21.79 -11.19
N LEU A 61 -0.99 -21.05 -11.32
CA LEU A 61 -0.94 -19.66 -11.78
C LEU A 61 -0.65 -18.72 -10.63
N ASP A 62 0.44 -17.97 -10.76
CA ASP A 62 0.83 -16.93 -9.82
C ASP A 62 1.24 -15.66 -10.59
N PHE A 63 0.44 -14.59 -10.45
CA PHE A 63 0.66 -13.32 -11.14
C PHE A 63 1.26 -12.24 -10.22
N ASP A 64 1.85 -12.64 -9.09
CA ASP A 64 2.48 -11.73 -8.14
C ASP A 64 3.96 -11.52 -8.40
N PHE A 65 4.57 -12.37 -9.24
CA PHE A 65 5.96 -12.24 -9.62
C PHE A 65 6.18 -11.23 -10.75
N GLU A 66 7.44 -10.87 -10.94
CA GLU A 66 7.87 -10.01 -12.02
C GLU A 66 7.49 -10.58 -13.39
N LYS A 67 6.85 -9.76 -14.20
CA LYS A 67 6.41 -10.13 -15.55
C LYS A 67 7.60 -10.15 -16.52
N CYS A 68 8.47 -11.12 -16.37
CA CYS A 68 9.61 -11.31 -17.26
C CYS A 68 9.69 -12.74 -17.78
N CYS A 69 10.25 -12.91 -18.96
CA CYS A 69 10.48 -14.22 -19.57
C CYS A 69 11.47 -15.03 -18.73
N GLY A 70 11.14 -16.27 -18.38
CA GLY A 70 12.03 -17.15 -17.62
C GLY A 70 13.31 -17.58 -18.35
N VAL A 71 13.43 -17.29 -19.65
CA VAL A 71 14.59 -17.65 -20.49
C VAL A 71 15.42 -16.42 -20.85
N SER A 72 14.78 -15.40 -21.47
CA SER A 72 15.49 -14.19 -21.93
C SER A 72 15.60 -13.09 -20.88
N LEU A 73 14.87 -13.19 -19.75
CA LEU A 73 14.73 -12.18 -18.71
C LEU A 73 14.14 -10.84 -19.22
N SER A 74 13.61 -10.83 -20.44
CA SER A 74 12.99 -9.67 -21.05
C SER A 74 11.60 -9.42 -20.44
N PRO A 75 11.24 -8.17 -20.10
CA PRO A 75 9.92 -7.81 -19.61
C PRO A 75 8.92 -7.48 -20.75
N HIS A 76 9.36 -7.55 -22.01
CA HIS A 76 8.54 -7.15 -23.16
C HIS A 76 7.78 -8.33 -23.75
N ASN A 77 6.49 -8.12 -24.06
CA ASN A 77 5.63 -9.07 -24.74
C ASN A 77 5.64 -10.47 -24.09
N VAL A 78 5.36 -10.51 -22.78
CA VAL A 78 5.45 -11.72 -21.96
C VAL A 78 4.10 -12.43 -21.91
N TYR A 79 4.14 -13.74 -22.10
CA TYR A 79 3.00 -14.65 -22.04
C TYR A 79 3.16 -15.63 -20.88
N ALA A 80 2.10 -15.79 -20.07
CA ALA A 80 2.01 -16.86 -19.10
C ALA A 80 1.43 -18.12 -19.75
N CYS A 81 2.12 -19.24 -19.62
CA CYS A 81 1.56 -20.54 -19.93
C CYS A 81 0.50 -20.92 -18.87
N LEU A 82 -0.76 -21.04 -19.25
CA LEU A 82 -1.84 -21.33 -18.32
C LEU A 82 -1.86 -22.80 -17.84
N VAL A 83 -0.98 -23.65 -18.38
CA VAL A 83 -0.85 -25.05 -17.98
C VAL A 83 0.19 -25.23 -16.88
N CYS A 84 1.36 -24.56 -16.97
CA CYS A 84 2.45 -24.72 -15.99
C CYS A 84 2.80 -23.43 -15.20
N GLY A 85 2.15 -22.30 -15.45
CA GLY A 85 2.37 -21.03 -14.75
C GLY A 85 3.67 -20.29 -15.12
N LYS A 86 4.53 -20.83 -16.01
CA LYS A 86 5.80 -20.19 -16.39
C LYS A 86 5.57 -19.08 -17.42
N TYR A 87 6.48 -18.09 -17.42
CA TYR A 87 6.41 -16.91 -18.26
C TYR A 87 7.42 -16.99 -19.40
N PHE A 88 6.99 -16.66 -20.62
CA PHE A 88 7.79 -16.74 -21.84
C PHE A 88 7.55 -15.53 -22.74
N GLN A 89 8.60 -15.09 -23.45
CA GLN A 89 8.52 -13.97 -24.39
C GLN A 89 7.99 -14.42 -25.74
N GLY A 90 7.09 -13.60 -26.31
CA GLY A 90 6.63 -13.69 -27.69
C GLY A 90 5.72 -14.87 -27.95
N ARG A 91 4.97 -14.83 -29.08
CA ARG A 91 4.07 -15.91 -29.53
C ARG A 91 4.36 -16.39 -30.97
N GLY A 92 5.20 -15.64 -31.69
CA GLY A 92 5.55 -15.98 -33.08
C GLY A 92 6.50 -17.17 -33.19
N PRO A 93 6.68 -17.73 -34.40
CA PRO A 93 7.68 -18.76 -34.66
C PRO A 93 9.05 -18.34 -34.12
N SER A 94 9.79 -19.27 -33.52
CA SER A 94 11.11 -19.04 -32.92
C SER A 94 11.13 -18.19 -31.61
N THR A 95 9.99 -17.87 -31.06
CA THR A 95 9.94 -17.22 -29.72
C THR A 95 9.81 -18.26 -28.60
N HIS A 96 10.14 -17.84 -27.35
CA HIS A 96 10.19 -18.75 -26.20
C HIS A 96 8.83 -19.37 -25.85
N ALA A 97 7.71 -18.63 -25.97
CA ALA A 97 6.38 -19.20 -25.72
C ALA A 97 5.98 -20.19 -26.81
N TYR A 98 6.31 -19.91 -28.08
CA TYR A 98 6.05 -20.81 -29.18
C TYR A 98 6.87 -22.10 -29.06
N THR A 99 8.16 -22.00 -28.75
CA THR A 99 9.04 -23.16 -28.52
C THR A 99 8.53 -24.00 -27.34
N HIS A 100 8.14 -23.37 -26.22
CA HIS A 100 7.56 -24.06 -25.06
C HIS A 100 6.25 -24.79 -25.43
N ALA A 101 5.42 -24.21 -26.29
CA ALA A 101 4.20 -24.87 -26.77
C ALA A 101 4.48 -26.16 -27.51
N LEU A 102 5.55 -26.20 -28.33
CA LEU A 102 5.96 -27.39 -29.08
C LEU A 102 6.65 -28.44 -28.22
N GLU A 103 7.57 -28.00 -27.33
CA GLU A 103 8.38 -28.93 -26.54
C GLU A 103 7.59 -29.54 -25.37
N ALA A 104 6.78 -28.73 -24.68
CA ALA A 104 6.03 -29.17 -23.51
C ALA A 104 4.58 -29.60 -23.83
N THR A 105 4.13 -29.45 -25.09
CA THR A 105 2.73 -29.65 -25.48
C THR A 105 1.71 -28.85 -24.68
N HIS A 106 2.10 -27.63 -24.27
CA HIS A 106 1.24 -26.70 -23.60
C HIS A 106 0.71 -25.64 -24.58
N HIS A 107 -0.60 -25.54 -24.71
CA HIS A 107 -1.19 -24.82 -25.85
C HIS A 107 -1.86 -23.49 -25.46
N VAL A 108 -2.19 -23.25 -24.17
CA VAL A 108 -2.94 -22.06 -23.76
C VAL A 108 -2.03 -21.05 -23.06
N PHE A 109 -1.92 -19.85 -23.67
CA PHE A 109 -1.03 -18.78 -23.21
C PHE A 109 -1.77 -17.46 -23.07
N MET A 110 -1.55 -16.74 -21.97
CA MET A 110 -2.13 -15.42 -21.72
C MET A 110 -1.07 -14.34 -21.78
N ASN A 111 -1.28 -13.32 -22.59
CA ASN A 111 -0.46 -12.10 -22.58
C ASN A 111 -0.67 -11.35 -21.26
N LEU A 112 0.41 -11.07 -20.52
CA LEU A 112 0.35 -10.49 -19.19
C LEU A 112 0.01 -9.00 -19.16
N ASP A 113 0.16 -8.29 -20.28
CA ASP A 113 -0.17 -6.87 -20.38
C ASP A 113 -1.63 -6.67 -20.82
N THR A 114 -2.09 -7.45 -21.80
CA THR A 114 -3.43 -7.27 -22.38
C THR A 114 -4.49 -8.20 -21.79
N GLY A 115 -4.10 -9.27 -21.11
CA GLY A 115 -5.00 -10.32 -20.61
C GLY A 115 -5.65 -11.16 -21.74
N ARG A 116 -5.19 -11.01 -23.00
CA ARG A 116 -5.67 -11.82 -24.13
C ARG A 116 -5.06 -13.21 -24.08
N VAL A 117 -5.85 -14.21 -24.42
CA VAL A 117 -5.42 -15.60 -24.41
C VAL A 117 -5.28 -16.11 -25.83
N TYR A 118 -4.23 -16.87 -26.08
CA TYR A 118 -3.91 -17.43 -27.40
C TYR A 118 -3.63 -18.93 -27.31
N CYS A 119 -4.04 -19.67 -28.31
CA CYS A 119 -3.63 -21.06 -28.51
C CYS A 119 -2.36 -21.10 -29.36
N LEU A 120 -1.30 -21.72 -28.88
CA LEU A 120 -0.06 -21.91 -29.59
C LEU A 120 0.16 -23.41 -29.84
N PRO A 121 0.70 -23.84 -31.00
CA PRO A 121 1.31 -23.02 -32.06
C PRO A 121 0.33 -22.46 -33.10
N ASP A 122 -0.97 -22.74 -32.98
CA ASP A 122 -1.99 -22.39 -33.98
C ASP A 122 -2.31 -20.90 -34.11
N MET A 123 -1.83 -20.08 -33.20
CA MET A 123 -1.84 -18.60 -33.23
C MET A 123 -3.23 -17.92 -33.20
N TYR A 124 -4.32 -18.63 -32.89
CA TYR A 124 -5.64 -18.00 -32.74
C TYR A 124 -5.91 -17.49 -31.34
N GLU A 125 -6.69 -16.43 -31.23
CA GLU A 125 -7.14 -15.89 -29.95
C GLU A 125 -8.26 -16.75 -29.34
N VAL A 126 -8.13 -17.11 -28.07
CA VAL A 126 -9.13 -17.90 -27.32
C VAL A 126 -10.00 -16.92 -26.53
N VAL A 127 -11.29 -16.85 -26.89
CA VAL A 127 -12.28 -16.04 -26.20
C VAL A 127 -13.29 -16.97 -25.56
N ASP A 128 -13.10 -17.22 -24.26
CA ASP A 128 -13.96 -18.11 -23.50
C ASP A 128 -14.22 -17.50 -22.11
N ALA A 129 -15.47 -17.62 -21.63
CA ALA A 129 -15.88 -17.11 -20.34
C ALA A 129 -15.25 -17.87 -19.16
N SER A 130 -14.83 -19.13 -19.36
CA SER A 130 -14.13 -19.93 -18.36
C SER A 130 -12.77 -19.35 -17.95
N LEU A 131 -12.21 -18.43 -18.75
CA LEU A 131 -10.93 -17.75 -18.50
C LEU A 131 -11.08 -16.40 -17.81
N ASP A 132 -12.31 -15.94 -17.53
CA ASP A 132 -12.56 -14.62 -16.95
C ASP A 132 -12.10 -14.52 -15.51
N ASP A 133 -12.09 -15.63 -14.76
CA ASP A 133 -11.52 -15.72 -13.42
C ASP A 133 -10.01 -15.45 -13.45
N ILE A 134 -9.28 -16.03 -14.41
CA ILE A 134 -7.82 -15.83 -14.57
C ILE A 134 -7.52 -14.38 -14.96
N ARG A 135 -8.29 -13.80 -15.88
CA ARG A 135 -8.19 -12.37 -16.25
C ARG A 135 -8.44 -11.47 -15.06
N HIS A 136 -9.40 -11.83 -14.22
CA HIS A 136 -9.72 -11.06 -13.02
C HIS A 136 -8.60 -11.14 -11.98
N VAL A 137 -7.99 -12.30 -11.76
CA VAL A 137 -6.86 -12.45 -10.83
C VAL A 137 -5.61 -11.70 -11.32
N LEU A 138 -5.35 -11.73 -12.63
CA LEU A 138 -4.25 -10.97 -13.23
C LEU A 138 -4.42 -9.46 -12.98
N ASN A 139 -5.62 -8.93 -13.20
CA ASN A 139 -5.93 -7.50 -13.07
C ASN A 139 -7.34 -7.31 -12.48
N PRO A 140 -7.47 -7.33 -11.14
CA PRO A 140 -8.75 -7.16 -10.48
C PRO A 140 -9.38 -5.79 -10.79
N LYS A 141 -10.67 -5.79 -11.10
CA LYS A 141 -11.47 -4.59 -11.38
C LYS A 141 -12.64 -4.51 -10.42
N PHE A 142 -12.90 -3.31 -9.94
CA PHE A 142 -13.97 -3.03 -9.00
C PHE A 142 -15.00 -2.10 -9.62
N THR A 143 -16.27 -2.38 -9.40
CA THR A 143 -17.38 -1.47 -9.72
C THR A 143 -17.56 -0.47 -8.58
N GLN A 144 -18.19 0.68 -8.86
CA GLN A 144 -18.49 1.68 -7.81
C GLN A 144 -19.37 1.10 -6.68
N GLY A 145 -20.31 0.20 -7.02
CA GLY A 145 -21.11 -0.50 -6.01
C GLY A 145 -20.27 -1.39 -5.09
N GLN A 146 -19.34 -2.17 -5.66
CA GLN A 146 -18.43 -3.00 -4.86
C GLN A 146 -17.54 -2.16 -3.94
N ILE A 147 -17.04 -1.00 -4.42
CA ILE A 147 -16.22 -0.10 -3.61
C ILE A 147 -17.02 0.49 -2.45
N ALA A 148 -18.27 0.87 -2.69
CA ALA A 148 -19.15 1.41 -1.64
C ALA A 148 -19.47 0.38 -0.55
N GLU A 149 -19.54 -0.91 -0.90
CA GLU A 149 -19.86 -2.01 0.02
C GLU A 149 -18.65 -2.61 0.75
N VAL A 150 -17.42 -2.18 0.43
CA VAL A 150 -16.19 -2.78 1.00
C VAL A 150 -16.14 -2.73 2.53
N ASP A 151 -16.63 -1.66 3.13
CA ASP A 151 -16.64 -1.48 4.58
C ASP A 151 -17.91 -2.06 5.27
N ASP A 152 -18.94 -2.42 4.49
CA ASP A 152 -20.22 -2.90 5.02
C ASP A 152 -20.37 -4.42 4.90
N ARG A 153 -19.68 -5.02 3.93
CA ARG A 153 -19.84 -6.44 3.61
C ARG A 153 -18.62 -7.26 4.00
N ARG A 154 -18.76 -8.08 5.03
CA ARG A 154 -17.78 -9.11 5.38
C ARG A 154 -17.68 -10.16 4.28
N LEU A 155 -16.54 -10.23 3.58
CA LEU A 155 -16.31 -11.19 2.50
C LEU A 155 -15.18 -12.14 2.89
N TRP A 156 -15.56 -13.35 3.31
CA TRP A 156 -14.65 -14.49 3.37
C TRP A 156 -14.62 -15.19 2.02
N SER A 157 -13.44 -15.57 1.59
CA SER A 157 -13.19 -16.25 0.32
C SER A 157 -12.26 -17.43 0.56
N ALA A 158 -12.39 -18.47 -0.24
CA ALA A 158 -11.52 -19.63 -0.19
C ALA A 158 -10.53 -19.59 -1.35
N GLY A 159 -9.26 -19.83 -1.07
CA GLY A 159 -8.25 -20.10 -2.07
C GLY A 159 -8.45 -21.45 -2.74
N LEU A 160 -7.76 -21.70 -3.84
CA LEU A 160 -7.79 -23.02 -4.53
C LEU A 160 -7.13 -24.13 -3.70
N ASP A 161 -6.32 -23.76 -2.72
CA ASP A 161 -5.71 -24.65 -1.73
C ASP A 161 -6.64 -25.00 -0.56
N GLY A 162 -7.86 -24.44 -0.55
CA GLY A 162 -8.86 -24.62 0.50
C GLY A 162 -8.65 -23.76 1.74
N THR A 163 -7.68 -22.84 1.73
CA THR A 163 -7.48 -21.89 2.83
C THR A 163 -8.46 -20.73 2.73
N ASP A 164 -9.16 -20.44 3.81
CA ASP A 164 -10.04 -19.29 3.88
C ASP A 164 -9.24 -18.01 4.15
N TYR A 165 -9.60 -16.93 3.49
CA TYR A 165 -9.03 -15.61 3.74
C TYR A 165 -10.10 -14.52 3.79
N LEU A 166 -9.84 -13.49 4.59
CA LEU A 166 -10.69 -12.31 4.67
C LEU A 166 -10.21 -11.26 3.70
N THR A 167 -11.08 -10.83 2.79
CA THR A 167 -10.77 -9.79 1.79
C THR A 167 -10.27 -8.52 2.46
N GLY A 168 -9.12 -8.04 2.03
CA GLY A 168 -8.45 -6.89 2.64
C GLY A 168 -7.58 -7.18 3.86
N ALA A 169 -7.69 -8.38 4.47
CA ALA A 169 -6.83 -8.85 5.54
C ALA A 169 -6.06 -10.10 5.09
N VAL A 170 -5.36 -9.98 3.97
CA VAL A 170 -4.55 -11.06 3.38
C VAL A 170 -3.10 -10.95 3.84
N GLY A 171 -2.40 -12.09 3.93
CA GLY A 171 -0.98 -12.13 4.22
C GLY A 171 -0.15 -11.50 3.09
N LEU A 172 0.91 -10.79 3.45
CA LEU A 172 1.86 -10.20 2.50
C LEU A 172 3.19 -10.95 2.55
N ASN A 173 3.69 -11.37 1.40
CA ASN A 173 4.96 -12.07 1.32
C ASN A 173 6.13 -11.16 1.72
N ASN A 174 7.02 -11.64 2.60
CA ASN A 174 8.28 -10.99 2.91
C ASN A 174 9.34 -11.41 1.89
N LEU A 175 9.88 -10.45 1.16
CA LEU A 175 10.82 -10.69 0.05
C LEU A 175 12.28 -10.82 0.50
N LYS A 176 12.56 -10.91 1.76
CA LYS A 176 13.79 -11.15 2.55
C LYS A 176 13.78 -10.33 3.84
N ALA A 177 13.75 -9.00 3.75
CA ALA A 177 13.78 -8.07 4.88
C ALA A 177 12.80 -6.90 4.65
N THR A 178 11.58 -7.21 4.15
CA THR A 178 10.55 -6.22 3.77
C THR A 178 9.35 -6.19 4.72
N ASP A 179 9.50 -6.73 5.93
CA ASP A 179 8.49 -6.66 6.99
C ASP A 179 8.05 -5.21 7.28
N TYR A 180 9.00 -4.26 7.31
CA TYR A 180 8.72 -2.83 7.49
C TYR A 180 7.83 -2.24 6.38
N VAL A 181 7.90 -2.78 5.16
CA VAL A 181 7.01 -2.39 4.05
C VAL A 181 5.63 -3.00 4.26
N ASN A 182 5.58 -4.29 4.61
CA ASN A 182 4.34 -5.03 4.79
C ASN A 182 3.45 -4.37 5.85
N VAL A 183 4.00 -3.98 7.01
CA VAL A 183 3.22 -3.31 8.06
C VAL A 183 2.72 -1.93 7.65
N VAL A 184 3.49 -1.19 6.86
CA VAL A 184 3.04 0.09 6.30
C VAL A 184 1.92 -0.11 5.30
N LEU A 185 2.04 -1.09 4.40
CA LEU A 185 0.99 -1.43 3.43
C LEU A 185 -0.30 -1.84 4.15
N GLN A 186 -0.22 -2.77 5.10
CA GLN A 186 -1.37 -3.21 5.89
C GLN A 186 -2.06 -2.03 6.61
N SER A 187 -1.29 -1.09 7.14
CA SER A 187 -1.80 0.09 7.84
C SER A 187 -2.47 1.09 6.89
N VAL A 188 -1.82 1.42 5.77
CA VAL A 188 -2.35 2.40 4.80
C VAL A 188 -3.59 1.87 4.08
N MET A 189 -3.71 0.54 3.87
CA MET A 189 -4.90 -0.08 3.29
C MET A 189 -6.15 0.05 4.17
N ARG A 190 -6.02 0.45 5.44
CA ARG A 190 -7.16 0.77 6.33
C ARG A 190 -7.71 2.18 6.12
N VAL A 191 -7.01 3.02 5.37
CA VAL A 191 -7.44 4.39 5.07
C VAL A 191 -8.42 4.37 3.90
N GLY A 192 -9.72 4.31 4.22
CA GLY A 192 -10.80 4.13 3.24
C GLY A 192 -10.69 5.01 1.99
N PRO A 193 -10.59 6.35 2.10
CA PRO A 193 -10.52 7.20 0.91
C PRO A 193 -9.29 6.97 0.01
N VAL A 194 -8.15 6.53 0.58
CA VAL A 194 -6.95 6.17 -0.19
C VAL A 194 -7.18 4.85 -0.91
N ARG A 195 -7.65 3.84 -0.17
CA ARG A 195 -8.02 2.53 -0.72
C ARG A 195 -9.02 2.68 -1.88
N ASP A 196 -10.13 3.38 -1.65
CA ASP A 196 -11.23 3.52 -2.61
C ASP A 196 -10.78 4.25 -3.88
N PHE A 197 -9.90 5.25 -3.73
CA PHE A 197 -9.29 5.94 -4.87
C PHE A 197 -8.52 4.96 -5.77
N PHE A 198 -7.70 4.07 -5.20
CA PHE A 198 -6.93 3.10 -5.97
C PHE A 198 -7.74 1.90 -6.47
N LEU A 199 -8.82 1.53 -5.78
CA LEU A 199 -9.79 0.54 -6.28
C LEU A 199 -10.57 1.07 -7.49
N ALA A 200 -10.93 2.36 -7.49
CA ALA A 200 -11.68 3.01 -8.58
C ALA A 200 -10.83 3.28 -9.83
N GLN A 201 -9.50 3.28 -9.72
CA GLN A 201 -8.61 3.54 -10.85
C GLN A 201 -8.77 2.48 -11.93
N ARG A 202 -9.18 2.92 -13.12
CA ARG A 202 -9.14 2.10 -14.34
C ARG A 202 -7.76 2.26 -14.97
N GLU A 203 -7.13 1.18 -15.32
CA GLU A 203 -5.95 1.24 -16.18
C GLU A 203 -6.35 1.79 -17.53
N LEU A 204 -5.69 2.84 -17.97
CA LEU A 204 -5.73 3.36 -19.32
C LEU A 204 -4.86 2.46 -20.24
N GLY A 205 -5.35 1.26 -20.53
CA GLY A 205 -4.63 0.30 -21.34
C GLY A 205 -5.53 -0.85 -21.78
N GLY A 206 -6.68 -0.55 -22.35
CA GLY A 206 -7.59 -1.55 -22.92
C GLY A 206 -8.78 -0.86 -23.53
N GLY A 207 -8.78 -0.73 -24.87
CA GLY A 207 -9.78 -0.06 -25.65
C GLY A 207 -11.22 -0.27 -25.20
N GLY A 208 -11.87 0.78 -24.78
CA GLY A 208 -13.28 0.79 -24.39
C GLY A 208 -13.73 2.16 -23.91
N GLY A 209 -14.26 2.97 -24.82
CA GLY A 209 -15.18 4.08 -24.69
C GLY A 209 -15.15 4.91 -23.41
N ALA A 210 -14.55 6.06 -23.45
CA ALA A 210 -14.76 7.12 -22.48
C ALA A 210 -16.22 7.63 -22.59
N VAL A 211 -17.02 7.39 -21.55
CA VAL A 211 -18.28 8.10 -21.35
C VAL A 211 -18.11 8.98 -20.11
N GLY A 212 -18.07 10.28 -20.33
CA GLY A 212 -18.43 11.31 -19.37
C GLY A 212 -17.39 11.82 -18.41
N GLY A 213 -16.74 12.93 -18.72
CA GLY A 213 -16.51 14.08 -17.85
C GLY A 213 -15.50 13.98 -16.73
N ALA A 214 -14.41 14.68 -16.91
CA ALA A 214 -13.37 15.17 -15.99
C ALA A 214 -12.01 14.47 -16.15
N SER A 215 -11.15 15.15 -16.86
CA SER A 215 -9.65 15.12 -16.85
C SER A 215 -8.97 14.03 -16.02
N SER A 216 -9.02 12.77 -16.47
CA SER A 216 -8.27 11.65 -15.91
C SER A 216 -6.88 11.47 -16.52
N SER A 217 -6.39 12.41 -17.32
CA SER A 217 -5.23 12.23 -18.18
C SER A 217 -3.85 12.44 -17.54
N SER A 218 -3.76 12.79 -16.25
CA SER A 218 -2.46 13.05 -15.60
C SER A 218 -2.07 12.02 -14.52
N LEU A 219 -2.99 11.16 -14.11
CA LEU A 219 -2.78 10.19 -13.00
C LEU A 219 -2.02 8.92 -13.42
N THR A 220 -1.77 8.74 -14.69
CA THR A 220 -1.26 7.47 -15.24
C THR A 220 0.25 7.41 -15.44
N THR A 221 0.99 8.45 -15.06
CA THR A 221 2.42 8.56 -15.41
C THR A 221 3.39 8.06 -14.35
N SER A 222 2.99 7.90 -13.09
CA SER A 222 3.90 7.39 -12.05
C SER A 222 3.86 5.86 -11.95
N PRO A 223 4.97 5.17 -12.22
CA PRO A 223 5.07 3.72 -12.03
C PRO A 223 4.77 3.30 -10.59
N LEU A 224 5.20 4.09 -9.60
CA LEU A 224 4.96 3.81 -8.18
C LEU A 224 3.47 3.84 -7.84
N ALA A 225 2.76 4.91 -8.22
CA ALA A 225 1.32 5.04 -7.96
C ALA A 225 0.50 3.94 -8.67
N ARG A 226 0.90 3.57 -9.90
CA ARG A 226 0.28 2.47 -10.65
C ARG A 226 0.45 1.14 -9.91
N ARG A 227 1.67 0.77 -9.53
CA ARG A 227 1.96 -0.48 -8.82
C ARG A 227 1.34 -0.53 -7.42
N PHE A 228 1.27 0.62 -6.74
CA PHE A 228 0.52 0.71 -5.49
C PHE A 228 -0.98 0.43 -5.69
N GLY A 229 -1.58 0.96 -6.75
CA GLY A 229 -2.96 0.69 -7.10
C GLY A 229 -3.22 -0.78 -7.49
N GLU A 230 -2.34 -1.39 -8.28
CA GLU A 230 -2.41 -2.82 -8.62
C GLU A 230 -2.35 -3.69 -7.36
N LEU A 231 -1.42 -3.40 -6.46
CA LEU A 231 -1.30 -4.11 -5.17
C LEU A 231 -2.54 -3.92 -4.30
N THR A 232 -3.07 -2.68 -4.23
CA THR A 232 -4.32 -2.40 -3.50
C THR A 232 -5.46 -3.27 -4.02
N ARG A 233 -5.64 -3.36 -5.33
CA ARG A 233 -6.69 -4.18 -5.93
C ARG A 233 -6.50 -5.67 -5.67
N LYS A 234 -5.26 -6.18 -5.67
CA LYS A 234 -4.95 -7.58 -5.32
C LYS A 234 -5.28 -7.89 -3.86
N ILE A 235 -4.92 -7.01 -2.91
CA ILE A 235 -5.21 -7.19 -1.47
C ILE A 235 -6.73 -7.22 -1.20
N TRP A 236 -7.50 -6.41 -1.92
CA TRP A 236 -8.95 -6.31 -1.75
C TRP A 236 -9.76 -7.21 -2.70
N ASN A 237 -9.10 -8.09 -3.47
CA ASN A 237 -9.77 -9.01 -4.37
C ASN A 237 -10.33 -10.22 -3.63
N SER A 238 -11.65 -10.43 -3.74
CA SER A 238 -12.33 -11.59 -3.15
C SER A 238 -12.25 -12.86 -4.01
N ARG A 239 -11.57 -12.81 -5.17
CA ARG A 239 -11.48 -13.94 -6.10
C ARG A 239 -10.03 -14.36 -6.37
N ASN A 240 -9.14 -14.15 -5.40
CA ASN A 240 -7.77 -14.61 -5.50
C ASN A 240 -7.70 -16.14 -5.44
N PHE A 241 -6.76 -16.72 -6.18
CA PHE A 241 -6.52 -18.17 -6.14
C PHE A 241 -5.87 -18.62 -4.82
N LYS A 242 -5.31 -17.70 -4.04
CA LYS A 242 -4.68 -17.94 -2.74
C LYS A 242 -4.89 -16.76 -1.80
N GLY A 243 -4.91 -17.04 -0.49
CA GLY A 243 -5.14 -16.06 0.56
C GLY A 243 -3.94 -15.17 0.91
N GLN A 244 -2.96 -15.06 0.02
CA GLN A 244 -1.76 -14.27 0.20
C GLN A 244 -1.41 -13.49 -1.06
N VAL A 245 -0.72 -12.36 -0.91
CA VAL A 245 -0.29 -11.49 -2.01
C VAL A 245 1.20 -11.16 -1.86
N SER A 246 1.95 -11.18 -2.96
CA SER A 246 3.34 -10.75 -2.95
C SER A 246 3.48 -9.31 -3.46
N PRO A 247 4.10 -8.39 -2.69
CA PRO A 247 4.31 -7.01 -3.10
C PRO A 247 5.52 -6.83 -4.04
N HIS A 248 5.93 -7.88 -4.79
CA HIS A 248 7.16 -7.90 -5.56
C HIS A 248 7.22 -6.77 -6.60
N GLU A 249 6.22 -6.64 -7.47
CA GLU A 249 6.18 -5.59 -8.49
C GLU A 249 6.11 -4.17 -7.90
N PHE A 250 5.42 -4.02 -6.77
CA PHE A 250 5.42 -2.76 -6.03
C PHE A 250 6.82 -2.44 -5.49
N MET A 251 7.53 -3.43 -4.92
CA MET A 251 8.90 -3.23 -4.43
C MET A 251 9.90 -2.88 -5.53
N GLN A 252 9.73 -3.41 -6.74
CA GLN A 252 10.54 -2.97 -7.89
C GLN A 252 10.32 -1.47 -8.20
N ALA A 253 9.07 -1.03 -8.17
CA ALA A 253 8.77 0.40 -8.35
C ALA A 253 9.31 1.27 -7.20
N VAL A 254 9.24 0.78 -5.94
CA VAL A 254 9.85 1.44 -4.78
C VAL A 254 11.35 1.56 -4.94
N LEU A 255 12.03 0.48 -5.34
CA LEU A 255 13.48 0.45 -5.54
C LEU A 255 13.93 1.48 -6.58
N ALA A 256 13.21 1.56 -7.71
CA ALA A 256 13.48 2.54 -8.76
C ALA A 256 13.18 3.97 -8.30
N ALA A 257 12.01 4.24 -7.71
CA ALA A 257 11.58 5.58 -7.31
C ALA A 257 12.37 6.14 -6.13
N SER A 258 12.89 5.28 -5.25
CA SER A 258 13.68 5.67 -4.06
C SER A 258 15.17 5.73 -4.33
N ASN A 259 15.63 5.53 -5.58
CA ASN A 259 17.04 5.39 -5.93
C ASN A 259 17.76 4.34 -5.07
N ARG A 260 17.14 3.17 -4.91
CA ARG A 260 17.62 2.02 -4.12
C ARG A 260 17.76 2.28 -2.61
N ARG A 261 17.11 3.33 -2.08
CA ARG A 261 17.12 3.62 -0.63
C ARG A 261 16.47 2.48 0.16
N PHE A 262 15.34 1.93 -0.34
CA PHE A 262 14.60 0.84 0.28
C PHE A 262 14.83 -0.45 -0.51
N ALA A 263 15.88 -1.18 -0.13
CA ALA A 263 16.27 -2.43 -0.77
C ALA A 263 15.56 -3.64 -0.12
N ILE A 264 15.40 -4.73 -0.89
CA ILE A 264 14.69 -5.94 -0.46
C ILE A 264 15.49 -6.72 0.58
N ASP A 265 16.80 -6.64 0.52
CA ASP A 265 17.76 -7.40 1.31
C ASP A 265 18.19 -6.70 2.61
N LYS A 266 17.66 -5.50 2.87
CA LYS A 266 17.99 -4.70 4.04
C LYS A 266 16.74 -4.14 4.69
N GLN A 267 16.50 -4.50 5.93
CA GLN A 267 15.43 -3.92 6.74
C GLN A 267 15.66 -2.40 6.91
N SER A 268 14.60 -1.63 6.80
CA SER A 268 14.57 -0.19 7.01
C SER A 268 13.50 0.19 8.03
N ASP A 269 13.48 1.46 8.40
CA ASP A 269 12.50 1.99 9.33
C ASP A 269 11.13 2.21 8.64
N PRO A 270 10.02 1.62 9.13
CA PRO A 270 8.69 1.81 8.57
C PRO A 270 8.22 3.27 8.59
N VAL A 271 8.67 4.09 9.54
CA VAL A 271 8.34 5.52 9.61
C VAL A 271 9.04 6.30 8.50
N GLU A 272 10.30 5.99 8.22
CA GLU A 272 11.01 6.58 7.09
C GLU A 272 10.39 6.16 5.76
N PHE A 273 10.02 4.88 5.64
CA PHE A 273 9.37 4.36 4.45
C PHE A 273 7.98 4.99 4.24
N LEU A 274 7.14 5.05 5.29
CA LEU A 274 5.82 5.67 5.23
C LEU A 274 5.91 7.16 4.85
N SER A 275 6.83 7.91 5.47
CA SER A 275 7.05 9.32 5.16
C SER A 275 7.45 9.53 3.70
N TRP A 276 8.38 8.72 3.20
CA TRP A 276 8.78 8.76 1.80
C TRP A 276 7.63 8.39 0.86
N LEU A 277 6.89 7.31 1.16
CA LEU A 277 5.77 6.83 0.35
C LEU A 277 4.67 7.89 0.23
N LEU A 278 4.22 8.46 1.37
CA LEU A 278 3.17 9.47 1.39
C LEU A 278 3.58 10.74 0.63
N ASN A 279 4.83 11.21 0.80
CA ASN A 279 5.33 12.37 0.08
C ASN A 279 5.43 12.12 -1.44
N THR A 280 5.91 10.95 -1.85
CA THR A 280 6.05 10.58 -3.27
C THR A 280 4.67 10.42 -3.91
N LEU A 281 3.76 9.65 -3.29
CA LEU A 281 2.38 9.53 -3.77
C LEU A 281 1.64 10.88 -3.81
N ASN A 282 1.86 11.75 -2.80
CA ASN A 282 1.28 13.08 -2.80
C ASN A 282 1.78 13.92 -4.00
N ALA A 283 3.08 13.89 -4.28
CA ALA A 283 3.66 14.59 -5.42
C ALA A 283 3.12 14.05 -6.76
N ASP A 284 3.07 12.73 -6.92
CA ASP A 284 2.60 12.05 -8.13
C ASP A 284 1.11 12.32 -8.40
N LEU A 285 0.29 12.33 -7.35
CA LEU A 285 -1.17 12.48 -7.44
C LEU A 285 -1.66 13.94 -7.42
N SER A 286 -0.81 14.91 -7.06
CA SER A 286 -1.19 16.34 -7.05
C SER A 286 -1.25 16.97 -8.45
N GLY A 287 -0.77 16.27 -9.48
CA GLY A 287 -0.76 16.72 -10.87
C GLY A 287 0.22 17.84 -11.16
N LYS A 288 0.26 18.30 -12.43
CA LYS A 288 1.17 19.37 -12.91
C LYS A 288 0.92 20.76 -12.28
N LYS A 289 -0.24 20.97 -11.66
CA LYS A 289 -0.55 22.19 -10.93
C LYS A 289 -0.02 22.05 -9.51
N ARG A 290 1.13 22.66 -9.21
CA ARG A 290 1.62 22.83 -7.84
C ARG A 290 0.52 23.46 -6.98
N GLY A 291 0.01 22.72 -5.97
CA GLY A 291 -1.05 23.19 -5.05
C GLY A 291 -2.38 22.44 -5.16
N GLY A 292 -2.54 21.47 -6.07
CA GLY A 292 -3.73 20.60 -6.09
C GLY A 292 -3.74 19.64 -4.89
N ALA A 293 -4.87 19.54 -4.17
CA ALA A 293 -5.02 18.60 -3.08
C ALA A 293 -5.16 17.17 -3.61
N SER A 294 -4.17 16.32 -3.36
CA SER A 294 -4.23 14.88 -3.64
C SER A 294 -5.14 14.15 -2.62
N VAL A 295 -5.47 12.88 -2.89
CA VAL A 295 -6.16 12.04 -1.90
C VAL A 295 -5.30 11.89 -0.63
N VAL A 296 -3.97 11.84 -0.75
CA VAL A 296 -3.02 11.72 0.37
C VAL A 296 -3.08 12.97 1.23
N SER A 297 -2.93 14.18 0.66
CA SER A 297 -2.99 15.41 1.44
C SER A 297 -4.37 15.65 2.07
N ARG A 298 -5.46 15.27 1.38
CA ARG A 298 -6.82 15.38 1.94
C ARG A 298 -7.06 14.46 3.14
N CYS A 299 -6.34 13.32 3.20
CA CYS A 299 -6.47 12.37 4.31
C CYS A 299 -5.54 12.69 5.48
N PHE A 300 -4.27 12.92 5.20
CA PHE A 300 -3.23 12.92 6.22
C PHE A 300 -2.66 14.28 6.58
N GLN A 301 -2.89 15.32 5.77
CA GLN A 301 -2.26 16.62 6.00
C GLN A 301 -2.95 17.41 7.09
N GLY A 302 -2.24 17.61 8.21
CA GLY A 302 -2.53 18.60 9.24
C GLY A 302 -1.59 19.79 9.14
N GLU A 303 -1.74 20.75 10.06
CA GLU A 303 -0.86 21.92 10.22
C GLU A 303 -0.52 22.13 11.69
N LEU A 304 0.75 22.42 11.96
CA LEU A 304 1.25 22.89 13.25
C LEU A 304 1.53 24.39 13.17
N GLU A 305 1.19 25.08 14.23
CA GLU A 305 1.69 26.41 14.53
C GLU A 305 2.92 26.29 15.42
N VAL A 306 4.03 26.83 14.97
CA VAL A 306 5.33 26.75 15.64
C VAL A 306 5.75 28.15 16.05
N THR A 307 5.97 28.35 17.34
CA THR A 307 6.47 29.61 17.89
C THR A 307 7.84 29.41 18.52
N ASN A 308 8.75 30.36 18.33
CA ASN A 308 10.02 30.37 19.03
C ASN A 308 9.80 30.84 20.48
N ALA A 309 10.42 30.16 21.42
CA ALA A 309 10.37 30.54 22.84
C ALA A 309 11.63 31.29 23.26
N GLY A 310 11.48 32.29 24.13
CA GLY A 310 12.56 33.11 24.68
C GLY A 310 12.34 34.61 24.44
N LEU A 311 12.89 35.44 25.35
CA LEU A 311 12.72 36.91 25.31
C LEU A 311 13.18 37.55 23.99
N ALA A 312 14.18 36.96 23.31
CA ALA A 312 14.71 37.46 22.05
C ALA A 312 13.76 37.21 20.83
N TYR A 313 12.72 36.40 21.00
CA TYR A 313 11.84 35.94 19.90
C TYR A 313 10.37 36.22 20.17
N GLN A 314 10.04 37.09 21.15
CA GLN A 314 8.65 37.37 21.52
C GLN A 314 7.84 38.04 20.42
N ASP A 315 8.50 38.74 19.51
CA ASP A 315 7.88 39.44 18.36
C ASP A 315 7.87 38.60 17.08
N ASP A 316 8.46 37.40 17.10
CA ASP A 316 8.46 36.53 15.92
C ASP A 316 7.03 36.03 15.65
N PRO A 317 6.50 36.19 14.43
CA PRO A 317 5.19 35.63 14.11
C PRO A 317 5.21 34.10 14.11
N PRO A 318 4.11 33.45 14.54
CA PRO A 318 4.01 32.01 14.50
C PRO A 318 4.09 31.50 13.05
N VAL A 319 4.86 30.42 12.84
CA VAL A 319 5.04 29.81 11.53
C VAL A 319 4.14 28.58 11.42
N ARG A 320 3.30 28.53 10.37
CA ARG A 320 2.50 27.34 10.06
C ARG A 320 3.30 26.35 9.24
N MET A 321 3.36 25.11 9.69
CA MET A 321 4.07 24.01 9.05
C MET A 321 3.12 22.85 8.78
N PRO A 322 3.00 22.37 7.53
CA PRO A 322 2.23 21.17 7.22
C PRO A 322 2.95 19.93 7.77
N PHE A 323 2.17 18.95 8.19
CA PHE A 323 2.66 17.63 8.59
C PHE A 323 1.76 16.52 8.05
N PHE A 324 2.33 15.32 7.87
CA PHE A 324 1.59 14.09 7.66
C PHE A 324 1.60 13.18 8.89
N MET A 325 2.53 13.39 9.80
CA MET A 325 2.71 12.56 10.99
C MET A 325 3.19 13.40 12.17
N LEU A 326 2.67 13.12 13.36
CA LEU A 326 3.12 13.67 14.62
C LEU A 326 4.12 12.72 15.28
N SER A 327 5.32 13.22 15.58
CA SER A 327 6.33 12.45 16.32
C SER A 327 6.31 12.81 17.80
N LEU A 328 6.08 11.81 18.64
CA LEU A 328 6.04 11.90 20.09
C LEU A 328 7.34 11.37 20.69
N ASP A 329 7.88 12.11 21.63
CA ASP A 329 9.08 11.73 22.37
C ASP A 329 8.64 10.91 23.59
N LEU A 330 9.22 9.74 23.78
CA LEU A 330 8.99 8.92 24.97
C LEU A 330 9.86 9.43 26.13
N PRO A 331 9.38 9.32 27.39
CA PRO A 331 10.23 9.57 28.55
C PRO A 331 11.49 8.70 28.49
N ALA A 332 12.61 9.24 29.00
CA ALA A 332 13.84 8.47 29.08
C ALA A 332 13.61 7.21 29.91
N ALA A 333 14.10 6.08 29.42
CA ALA A 333 14.07 4.85 30.22
C ALA A 333 14.91 5.05 31.49
N PRO A 334 14.47 4.53 32.65
CA PRO A 334 15.23 4.65 33.89
C PRO A 334 16.63 4.04 33.71
N LEU A 335 17.67 4.82 33.96
CA LEU A 335 19.08 4.38 33.81
C LEU A 335 19.48 3.34 34.85
N PHE A 336 18.80 3.31 36.00
CA PHE A 336 19.03 2.35 37.05
C PHE A 336 17.71 1.70 37.45
N GLN A 337 17.60 0.40 37.25
CA GLN A 337 16.53 -0.40 37.83
C GLN A 337 17.09 -1.08 39.08
N ASP A 338 16.47 -0.82 40.25
CA ASP A 338 16.75 -1.59 41.44
C ASP A 338 16.53 -3.09 41.19
N ALA A 339 17.31 -3.93 41.85
CA ALA A 339 17.25 -5.38 41.65
C ALA A 339 15.85 -5.97 41.92
N MET A 340 15.00 -5.26 42.69
CA MET A 340 13.60 -5.62 42.95
C MET A 340 12.62 -5.10 41.88
N GLU A 341 12.98 -4.07 41.10
CA GLU A 341 12.12 -3.47 40.05
C GLU A 341 12.40 -4.00 38.66
N LYS A 342 13.30 -4.95 38.50
CA LYS A 342 13.73 -5.53 37.19
C LYS A 342 12.60 -6.04 36.30
N ASN A 343 11.40 -6.24 36.84
CA ASN A 343 10.26 -6.78 36.11
C ASN A 343 9.17 -5.72 35.81
N THR A 344 9.38 -4.46 36.19
CA THR A 344 8.37 -3.42 35.94
C THR A 344 8.66 -2.73 34.61
N ILE A 345 7.84 -3.00 33.60
CA ILE A 345 7.92 -2.30 32.32
C ILE A 345 7.35 -0.90 32.50
N PRO A 346 8.10 0.18 32.18
CA PRO A 346 7.61 1.55 32.34
C PRO A 346 6.41 1.77 31.41
N GLN A 347 5.42 2.50 31.91
CA GLN A 347 4.21 2.83 31.17
C GLN A 347 3.99 4.34 31.18
N VAL A 348 3.48 4.87 30.06
CA VAL A 348 3.12 6.27 29.92
C VAL A 348 1.81 6.39 29.16
N PRO A 349 0.84 7.18 29.64
CA PRO A 349 -0.37 7.45 28.89
C PRO A 349 -0.09 8.34 27.66
N LEU A 350 -0.75 8.05 26.54
CA LEU A 350 -0.63 8.82 25.30
C LEU A 350 -0.88 10.32 25.52
N PHE A 351 -1.84 10.69 26.35
CA PHE A 351 -2.17 12.08 26.61
C PHE A 351 -1.00 12.85 27.26
N GLN A 352 -0.16 12.19 28.05
CA GLN A 352 0.99 12.84 28.67
C GLN A 352 2.04 13.24 27.63
N ILE A 353 2.31 12.38 26.64
CA ILE A 353 3.28 12.67 25.59
C ILE A 353 2.69 13.56 24.48
N LEU A 354 1.36 13.63 24.34
CA LEU A 354 0.68 14.59 23.47
C LEU A 354 0.82 16.03 23.93
N ARG A 355 1.15 16.32 25.22
CA ARG A 355 1.43 17.67 25.73
C ARG A 355 2.50 18.42 24.95
N LYS A 356 3.33 17.69 24.18
CA LYS A 356 4.24 18.33 23.21
C LYS A 356 3.54 19.34 22.30
N PHE A 357 2.24 19.18 22.05
CA PHE A 357 1.44 20.00 21.15
C PHE A 357 0.42 20.90 21.88
N ASP A 358 0.65 21.19 23.16
CA ASP A 358 -0.22 22.05 24.00
C ASP A 358 -0.05 23.56 23.71
N GLY A 359 0.98 23.95 22.95
CA GLY A 359 1.30 25.35 22.67
C GLY A 359 2.06 26.06 23.78
N GLU A 360 2.28 25.39 24.93
CA GLU A 360 2.90 25.98 26.16
C GLU A 360 4.26 25.31 26.42
N THR A 361 4.34 23.98 26.27
CA THR A 361 5.55 23.20 26.56
C THR A 361 6.68 23.54 25.60
N GLU A 362 7.83 23.90 26.17
CA GLU A 362 9.02 24.26 25.42
C GLU A 362 9.83 23.00 25.07
N HIS A 363 10.20 22.88 23.81
CA HIS A 363 11.04 21.78 23.30
C HIS A 363 12.32 22.34 22.70
N GLU A 364 13.44 21.78 23.14
CA GLU A 364 14.74 22.17 22.63
C GLU A 364 14.99 21.51 21.28
N VAL A 365 15.34 22.33 20.26
CA VAL A 365 15.71 21.89 18.90
C VAL A 365 17.14 22.32 18.68
N LEU A 366 18.03 21.33 18.50
CA LEU A 366 19.48 21.56 18.42
C LEU A 366 19.97 22.01 17.05
N ARG A 367 19.17 21.84 15.98
CA ARG A 367 19.60 22.15 14.60
C ARG A 367 18.56 23.01 13.88
N PRO A 368 18.95 23.98 13.04
CA PRO A 368 20.34 24.37 12.71
C PRO A 368 21.07 25.05 13.87
N GLU A 369 20.36 25.69 14.76
CA GLU A 369 20.87 26.35 15.99
C GLU A 369 20.02 25.93 17.19
N PRO A 370 20.59 25.87 18.42
CA PRO A 370 19.85 25.57 19.63
C PRO A 370 18.74 26.60 19.82
N ARG A 371 17.50 26.18 19.71
CA ARG A 371 16.31 27.03 19.93
C ARG A 371 15.28 26.26 20.71
N ARG A 372 14.50 26.96 21.52
CA ARG A 372 13.31 26.40 22.14
C ARG A 372 12.08 26.76 21.32
N LYS A 373 11.25 25.77 21.07
CA LYS A 373 10.03 25.90 20.26
C LYS A 373 8.83 25.36 21.01
N ARG A 374 7.68 25.99 20.78
CA ARG A 374 6.36 25.51 21.21
C ARG A 374 5.58 25.09 19.97
N TYR A 375 4.83 24.02 20.11
CA TYR A 375 4.04 23.48 19.02
C TYR A 375 2.55 23.46 19.39
N LYS A 376 1.69 23.90 18.48
CA LYS A 376 0.24 23.88 18.64
C LYS A 376 -0.41 23.32 17.40
N LEU A 377 -1.50 22.57 17.56
CA LEU A 377 -2.29 22.05 16.45
C LEU A 377 -3.12 23.18 15.84
N ALA A 378 -2.85 23.50 14.56
CA ALA A 378 -3.57 24.53 13.79
C ALA A 378 -4.62 23.95 12.85
N ARG A 379 -4.40 22.72 12.33
CA ARG A 379 -5.38 21.97 11.54
C ARG A 379 -5.23 20.48 11.78
N LEU A 380 -6.37 19.82 12.03
CA LEU A 380 -6.43 18.38 12.24
C LEU A 380 -6.63 17.63 10.89
N PRO A 381 -5.92 16.52 10.65
CA PRO A 381 -6.13 15.67 9.47
C PRO A 381 -7.34 14.74 9.69
N LYS A 382 -7.88 14.18 8.60
CA LYS A 382 -8.91 13.13 8.68
C LYS A 382 -8.35 11.82 9.25
N TYR A 383 -7.10 11.53 8.94
CA TYR A 383 -6.35 10.40 9.47
C TYR A 383 -5.08 10.91 10.14
N LEU A 384 -5.02 10.77 11.45
CA LEU A 384 -3.90 11.22 12.26
C LEU A 384 -2.89 10.08 12.40
N ILE A 385 -1.68 10.31 11.91
CA ILE A 385 -0.56 9.39 12.07
C ILE A 385 0.28 9.85 13.27
N VAL A 386 0.52 8.92 14.20
CA VAL A 386 1.32 9.16 15.40
C VAL A 386 2.51 8.22 15.41
N HIS A 387 3.70 8.75 15.52
CA HIS A 387 4.94 8.00 15.65
C HIS A 387 5.51 8.17 17.06
N HIS A 388 5.84 7.07 17.73
CA HIS A 388 6.50 7.02 19.04
C HIS A 388 8.00 6.81 18.82
N LYS A 389 8.82 7.81 19.17
CA LYS A 389 10.28 7.75 19.00
C LYS A 389 10.89 6.78 20.01
N ARG A 390 10.92 5.48 19.65
CA ARG A 390 11.47 4.42 20.50
C ARG A 390 12.95 4.20 20.31
N PHE A 391 13.47 4.49 19.12
CA PHE A 391 14.86 4.22 18.77
C PHE A 391 15.70 5.47 18.90
N THR A 392 16.73 5.39 19.72
CA THR A 392 17.75 6.43 19.87
C THR A 392 19.06 5.88 19.32
N LYS A 393 19.62 6.57 18.33
CA LYS A 393 20.90 6.19 17.74
C LYS A 393 22.02 6.93 18.45
N ASN A 394 22.84 6.22 19.18
CA ASN A 394 24.11 6.67 19.70
C ASN A 394 25.24 6.39 18.69
N ASN A 395 26.45 6.90 18.93
CA ASN A 395 27.57 6.72 18.00
C ASN A 395 27.97 5.25 17.76
N PHE A 396 27.61 4.35 18.68
CA PHE A 396 28.07 2.96 18.70
C PHE A 396 26.93 1.94 18.54
N PHE A 397 25.71 2.26 18.94
CA PHE A 397 24.58 1.34 18.92
C PHE A 397 23.24 2.06 18.83
N VAL A 398 22.20 1.31 18.48
CA VAL A 398 20.82 1.75 18.52
C VAL A 398 20.17 1.23 19.79
N GLU A 399 19.60 2.11 20.59
CA GLU A 399 18.90 1.76 21.82
C GLU A 399 17.39 1.83 21.59
N LYS A 400 16.66 0.84 22.11
CA LYS A 400 15.19 0.78 22.05
C LYS A 400 14.60 1.10 23.41
N ASN A 401 13.74 2.09 23.49
CA ASN A 401 12.98 2.42 24.68
C ASN A 401 11.79 1.44 24.82
N PRO A 402 11.73 0.62 25.90
CA PRO A 402 10.71 -0.41 26.09
C PRO A 402 9.40 0.15 26.66
N THR A 403 9.31 1.45 26.98
CA THR A 403 8.14 2.06 27.60
C THR A 403 6.86 1.75 26.83
N ILE A 404 5.88 1.16 27.49
CA ILE A 404 4.56 0.91 26.92
C ILE A 404 3.75 2.22 26.96
N VAL A 405 3.17 2.57 25.84
CA VAL A 405 2.25 3.69 25.74
C VAL A 405 0.82 3.16 25.85
N THR A 406 0.10 3.61 26.88
CA THR A 406 -1.32 3.27 27.01
C THR A 406 -2.17 4.29 26.27
N PHE A 407 -3.08 3.81 25.41
CA PHE A 407 -3.92 4.65 24.55
C PHE A 407 -5.32 4.04 24.38
N PRO A 408 -6.33 4.86 24.12
CA PRO A 408 -7.66 4.37 23.80
C PRO A 408 -7.71 3.88 22.34
N VAL A 409 -8.31 2.71 22.12
CA VAL A 409 -8.58 2.18 20.78
C VAL A 409 -9.73 2.94 20.10
N LYS A 410 -10.71 3.36 20.89
CA LYS A 410 -11.87 4.14 20.44
C LYS A 410 -11.98 5.43 21.26
N ASN A 411 -12.60 6.43 20.66
CA ASN A 411 -12.97 7.68 21.33
C ASN A 411 -11.78 8.47 21.90
N LEU A 412 -10.65 8.54 21.19
CA LEU A 412 -9.57 9.46 21.53
C LEU A 412 -10.04 10.89 21.27
N GLN A 413 -10.44 11.62 22.31
CA GLN A 413 -10.86 13.01 22.22
C GLN A 413 -9.63 13.90 22.41
N LEU A 414 -9.14 14.55 21.34
CA LEU A 414 -7.91 15.35 21.42
C LEU A 414 -8.10 16.62 22.25
N SER A 415 -9.29 17.24 22.22
CA SER A 415 -9.58 18.46 22.97
C SER A 415 -9.44 18.30 24.50
N ASP A 416 -9.56 17.06 25.01
CA ASP A 416 -9.38 16.79 26.44
C ASP A 416 -7.91 16.87 26.88
N HIS A 417 -6.99 16.87 25.93
CA HIS A 417 -5.56 16.74 26.21
C HIS A 417 -4.70 17.86 25.63
N VAL A 418 -5.10 18.42 24.50
CA VAL A 418 -4.37 19.50 23.81
C VAL A 418 -5.34 20.50 23.21
N PRO A 419 -4.98 21.80 23.14
CA PRO A 419 -5.79 22.80 22.46
C PRO A 419 -6.00 22.44 20.98
N VAL A 420 -7.26 22.34 20.57
CA VAL A 420 -7.63 22.09 19.18
C VAL A 420 -8.10 23.39 18.50
N PRO A 421 -8.04 23.48 17.17
CA PRO A 421 -8.59 24.62 16.44
C PRO A 421 -10.09 24.77 16.73
N LYS A 422 -10.57 26.02 16.63
CA LYS A 422 -12.01 26.33 16.77
C LYS A 422 -12.63 26.68 15.44
N LEU A 423 -13.90 26.33 15.28
CA LEU A 423 -14.73 26.77 14.19
C LEU A 423 -15.05 28.26 14.33
N PRO A 424 -15.51 28.96 13.23
CA PRO A 424 -15.88 30.38 13.31
C PRO A 424 -16.98 30.71 14.34
N ASP A 425 -17.78 29.70 14.71
CA ASP A 425 -18.83 29.81 15.72
C ASP A 425 -18.33 29.58 17.16
N GLY A 426 -17.02 29.41 17.35
CA GLY A 426 -16.37 29.20 18.64
C GLY A 426 -16.37 27.77 19.18
N ARG A 427 -17.04 26.82 18.48
CA ARG A 427 -17.00 25.40 18.83
C ARG A 427 -15.67 24.78 18.42
N ASP A 428 -15.24 23.73 19.10
CA ASP A 428 -14.08 22.95 18.69
C ASP A 428 -14.35 22.23 17.34
N VAL A 429 -13.35 22.12 16.49
CA VAL A 429 -13.44 21.27 15.31
C VAL A 429 -13.63 19.81 15.74
N PRO A 430 -14.26 18.94 14.91
CA PRO A 430 -14.29 17.51 15.19
C PRO A 430 -12.89 16.98 15.45
N CYS A 431 -12.67 16.39 16.63
CA CYS A 431 -11.36 15.98 17.12
C CYS A 431 -11.38 14.63 17.87
N LYS A 432 -12.45 13.86 17.69
CA LYS A 432 -12.61 12.51 18.22
C LYS A 432 -12.10 11.50 17.20
N TYR A 433 -11.18 10.64 17.61
CA TYR A 433 -10.50 9.69 16.74
C TYR A 433 -10.65 8.26 17.21
N ASN A 434 -10.69 7.32 16.25
CA ASN A 434 -10.68 5.88 16.49
C ASN A 434 -9.44 5.27 15.84
N LEU A 435 -8.75 4.36 16.54
CA LEU A 435 -7.58 3.66 16.01
C LEU A 435 -7.99 2.73 14.88
N VAL A 436 -7.24 2.73 13.78
CA VAL A 436 -7.44 1.82 12.64
C VAL A 436 -6.23 0.94 12.34
N ALA A 437 -5.04 1.35 12.78
CA ALA A 437 -3.83 0.54 12.67
C ALA A 437 -2.83 0.88 13.79
N ASN A 438 -2.17 -0.15 14.31
CA ASN A 438 -1.10 -0.06 15.30
C ASN A 438 0.08 -0.93 14.86
N VAL A 439 1.20 -0.30 14.53
CA VAL A 439 2.45 -0.99 14.17
C VAL A 439 3.32 -1.09 15.41
N THR A 440 3.86 -2.27 15.64
CA THR A 440 4.74 -2.60 16.77
C THR A 440 6.06 -3.14 16.27
N HIS A 441 7.07 -3.05 17.11
CA HIS A 441 8.37 -3.67 16.87
C HIS A 441 8.67 -4.64 18.00
N GLU A 442 8.92 -5.89 17.68
CA GLU A 442 9.31 -6.92 18.63
C GLU A 442 10.78 -7.28 18.50
N GLY A 443 11.43 -7.59 19.62
CA GLY A 443 12.83 -7.99 19.64
C GLY A 443 13.83 -6.82 19.78
N LYS A 444 15.07 -7.07 19.43
CA LYS A 444 16.18 -6.13 19.55
C LYS A 444 16.19 -5.14 18.38
N PRO A 445 16.74 -3.92 18.56
CA PRO A 445 16.76 -2.89 17.51
C PRO A 445 17.34 -3.36 16.17
N GLU A 446 18.32 -4.24 16.19
CA GLU A 446 19.06 -4.68 14.99
C GLU A 446 18.56 -6.04 14.44
N SER A 447 17.72 -6.75 15.17
CA SER A 447 17.26 -8.11 14.81
C SER A 447 15.80 -8.38 15.20
N GLY A 448 15.00 -7.31 15.29
CA GLY A 448 13.58 -7.40 15.57
C GLY A 448 12.75 -7.51 14.29
N ALA A 449 11.45 -7.75 14.48
CA ALA A 449 10.45 -7.81 13.42
C ALA A 449 9.34 -6.78 13.68
N TYR A 450 8.75 -6.29 12.60
CA TYR A 450 7.60 -5.42 12.65
C TYR A 450 6.31 -6.21 12.48
N ARG A 451 5.28 -5.84 13.24
CA ARG A 451 3.92 -6.37 13.16
C ARG A 451 2.91 -5.23 13.07
N ALA A 452 1.75 -5.48 12.48
CA ALA A 452 0.68 -4.50 12.42
C ALA A 452 -0.64 -5.10 12.88
N ALA A 453 -1.22 -4.56 13.94
CA ALA A 453 -2.61 -4.81 14.29
C ALA A 453 -3.50 -3.82 13.54
N VAL A 454 -4.44 -4.32 12.75
CA VAL A 454 -5.30 -3.53 11.86
C VAL A 454 -6.78 -3.79 12.12
N TRP A 455 -7.57 -2.71 12.12
CA TRP A 455 -9.02 -2.77 12.27
C TRP A 455 -9.69 -3.10 10.93
N HIS A 456 -10.47 -4.15 10.87
CA HIS A 456 -11.27 -4.51 9.70
C HIS A 456 -12.72 -4.05 9.89
N LYS A 457 -13.13 -2.97 9.18
CA LYS A 457 -14.43 -2.33 9.40
C LYS A 457 -15.60 -3.25 9.16
N ALA A 458 -15.64 -3.95 8.02
CA ALA A 458 -16.75 -4.83 7.65
C ALA A 458 -16.92 -6.04 8.60
N ASP A 459 -15.84 -6.46 9.25
CA ASP A 459 -15.84 -7.58 10.18
C ASP A 459 -16.04 -7.13 11.63
N GLY A 460 -15.62 -5.89 11.95
CA GLY A 460 -15.68 -5.35 13.30
C GLY A 460 -14.66 -5.95 14.26
N ASN A 461 -13.57 -6.56 13.73
CA ASN A 461 -12.54 -7.23 14.50
C ASN A 461 -11.15 -6.66 14.19
N TRP A 462 -10.20 -6.89 15.11
CA TRP A 462 -8.78 -6.60 14.93
C TRP A 462 -8.04 -7.81 14.42
N TYR A 463 -7.11 -7.57 13.49
CA TYR A 463 -6.24 -8.60 12.93
C TYR A 463 -4.78 -8.20 13.12
N ASP A 464 -4.01 -9.08 13.77
CA ASP A 464 -2.56 -8.97 13.84
C ASP A 464 -1.94 -9.60 12.59
N THR A 465 -1.12 -8.83 11.90
CA THR A 465 -0.49 -9.21 10.63
C THR A 465 1.02 -9.21 10.78
N GLU A 466 1.62 -10.36 10.56
CA GLU A 466 3.05 -10.57 10.49
C GLU A 466 3.35 -11.31 9.19
N ASP A 467 3.76 -10.58 8.17
CA ASP A 467 4.01 -11.10 6.83
C ASP A 467 2.83 -11.96 6.30
N LEU A 468 3.02 -13.27 6.12
CA LEU A 468 1.98 -14.19 5.64
C LEU A 468 0.96 -14.57 6.72
N THR A 469 1.27 -14.33 7.98
CA THR A 469 0.41 -14.69 9.09
C THR A 469 -0.60 -13.59 9.37
N VAL A 470 -1.89 -13.95 9.40
CA VAL A 470 -2.98 -13.06 9.79
C VAL A 470 -3.81 -13.76 10.84
N LYS A 471 -3.94 -13.14 12.02
CA LYS A 471 -4.67 -13.72 13.16
C LYS A 471 -5.61 -12.69 13.76
N GLU A 472 -6.81 -13.11 14.10
CA GLU A 472 -7.73 -12.28 14.88
C GLU A 472 -7.16 -12.07 16.30
N VAL A 473 -7.27 -10.83 16.80
CA VAL A 473 -6.78 -10.44 18.13
C VAL A 473 -7.80 -9.56 18.84
N LEU A 474 -7.77 -9.60 20.16
CA LEU A 474 -8.64 -8.78 20.97
C LEU A 474 -8.11 -7.33 21.06
N PRO A 475 -8.99 -6.33 21.19
CA PRO A 475 -8.57 -4.93 21.34
C PRO A 475 -7.61 -4.69 22.52
N GLN A 476 -7.75 -5.46 23.60
CA GLN A 476 -6.86 -5.39 24.78
C GLN A 476 -5.44 -5.80 24.44
N GLN A 477 -5.25 -6.76 23.54
CA GLN A 477 -3.93 -7.20 23.09
C GLN A 477 -3.23 -6.12 22.24
N VAL A 478 -4.01 -5.33 21.48
CA VAL A 478 -3.48 -4.22 20.67
C VAL A 478 -2.86 -3.13 21.54
N VAL A 479 -3.44 -2.86 22.71
CA VAL A 479 -2.99 -1.78 23.61
C VAL A 479 -1.75 -2.17 24.41
N LEU A 480 -1.58 -3.45 24.73
CA LEU A 480 -0.49 -3.95 25.57
C LEU A 480 0.79 -4.27 24.77
N THR A 481 1.14 -3.41 23.80
CA THR A 481 2.27 -3.63 22.89
C THR A 481 3.24 -2.46 22.89
N GLU A 482 4.46 -2.73 22.44
CA GLU A 482 5.45 -1.68 22.20
C GLU A 482 5.13 -0.93 20.90
N THR A 483 4.05 -0.13 20.93
CA THR A 483 3.58 0.63 19.78
C THR A 483 4.66 1.55 19.21
N TYR A 484 4.80 1.55 17.89
CA TYR A 484 5.77 2.36 17.17
C TYR A 484 5.13 3.39 16.25
N LEU A 485 4.08 2.98 15.53
CA LEU A 485 3.34 3.83 14.61
C LEU A 485 1.84 3.53 14.75
N GLN A 486 1.02 4.56 14.80
CA GLN A 486 -0.43 4.46 14.89
C GLN A 486 -1.11 5.29 13.82
N ILE A 487 -2.23 4.80 13.30
CA ILE A 487 -3.12 5.57 12.42
C ILE A 487 -4.49 5.61 13.07
N TYR A 488 -4.97 6.83 13.28
CA TYR A 488 -6.30 7.11 13.82
C TYR A 488 -7.19 7.73 12.73
N GLU A 489 -8.42 7.30 12.65
CA GLU A 489 -9.44 7.88 11.77
C GLU A 489 -10.34 8.84 12.57
N LEU A 490 -10.58 10.04 12.03
CA LEU A 490 -11.52 10.99 12.60
C LEU A 490 -12.94 10.40 12.54
N ASP A 491 -13.62 10.39 13.69
CA ASP A 491 -14.99 9.92 13.80
C ASP A 491 -15.93 10.89 13.05
N LYS A 492 -16.63 10.38 12.05
CA LYS A 492 -17.53 11.17 11.19
C LYS A 492 -18.81 11.58 11.92
N ASP A 493 -19.22 10.79 12.91
CA ASP A 493 -20.45 10.97 13.67
C ASP A 493 -20.24 11.85 14.92
N ALA A 494 -18.99 12.22 15.21
CA ALA A 494 -18.66 13.09 16.32
C ALA A 494 -19.22 14.50 16.08
N LYS A 495 -20.32 14.81 16.78
CA LYS A 495 -20.82 16.18 16.82
C LYS A 495 -19.87 17.05 17.66
N PRO A 496 -19.54 18.27 17.24
CA PRO A 496 -18.74 19.18 18.02
C PRO A 496 -19.41 19.41 19.40
N GLY A 497 -18.69 19.15 20.49
CA GLY A 497 -19.16 19.44 21.84
C GLY A 497 -20.04 18.37 22.50
N GLU A 498 -20.09 17.14 21.97
CA GLU A 498 -20.77 16.04 22.67
C GLU A 498 -19.93 15.61 23.89
N PRO A 499 -20.51 15.59 25.12
CA PRO A 499 -19.75 15.14 26.27
C PRO A 499 -19.33 13.69 26.10
N PRO A 500 -18.20 13.26 26.70
CA PRO A 500 -17.74 11.88 26.60
C PRO A 500 -18.86 10.97 27.11
N ALA A 501 -19.12 9.88 26.38
CA ALA A 501 -20.07 8.85 26.85
C ALA A 501 -19.67 8.43 28.27
N PRO A 502 -20.66 8.22 29.16
CA PRO A 502 -20.37 7.82 30.53
C PRO A 502 -19.43 6.62 30.49
N LYS A 503 -18.35 6.70 31.27
CA LYS A 503 -17.40 5.60 31.44
C LYS A 503 -18.24 4.39 31.88
N GLU A 504 -18.39 3.40 31.04
CA GLU A 504 -18.77 2.08 31.51
C GLU A 504 -17.66 1.65 32.47
N ASP A 505 -17.94 1.71 33.75
CA ASP A 505 -17.10 1.14 34.79
C ASP A 505 -16.99 -0.36 34.46
N VAL A 506 -15.92 -0.72 33.78
CA VAL A 506 -15.51 -2.11 33.68
C VAL A 506 -14.99 -2.43 35.07
N ASP A 507 -15.87 -2.95 35.91
CA ASP A 507 -15.50 -3.63 37.14
C ASP A 507 -14.49 -4.72 36.81
N MET A 508 -13.23 -4.37 36.92
CA MET A 508 -12.12 -5.28 36.79
C MET A 508 -11.81 -5.90 38.14
N PHE A 509 -12.75 -6.64 38.74
CA PHE A 509 -12.46 -7.62 39.82
C PHE A 509 -13.80 -8.12 40.38
N SER A 510 -14.29 -9.22 39.84
CA SER A 510 -15.03 -10.22 40.58
C SER A 510 -14.79 -11.61 39.99
#